data_61c0073231715f6a9d1b0731261c5679
#
_entry.id   61c0073231715f6a9d1b0731261c5679
#
_cell.length_a   1.000
_cell.length_b   1.000
_cell.length_c   1.000
_cell.angle_alpha   90.00
_cell.angle_beta   90.00
_cell.angle_gamma   90.00
#
_symmetry.space_group_name_H-M   'P 1'
#
loop_
_entity.id
_entity.type
_entity.pdbx_description
1 polymer ?
#
loop_
_entity_poly.entity_id
_entity_poly.type
_entity_poly.pdbx_seq_one_letter_code
_entity_poly.pdbx_strand_id
1 'polypeptide(L)'
;MYNDPTIVCIIILAVLAGVIIKVTIGFGITTVALPIVAFFIPATTAMILLCAPILFTNFFQIKFKEGVSSYRFLPMFLSLIVGLFVGARLILEIEMETITRIIAISIICTGLVNCFGFKINNIKKKWENSITIIIGFGSGILGGLSTFYGPPMLAYLVATDLPKEKFVRTVATMYFIGSFPLYGSLIYYGFATKEDLIMSVFLIIPAFIAQLAGTKTVSYTHLRAHETRHY
;
A
#
# COMPACT_ATOMS: atom_id res chain seq x y z
N MET A 1 22.98 12.35 -1.81
CA MET A 1 21.83 11.87 -2.61
C MET A 1 20.82 13.00 -2.84
N TYR A 2 20.30 13.64 -1.80
CA TYR A 2 19.30 14.74 -1.91
C TYR A 2 19.85 16.08 -2.40
N ASN A 3 21.16 16.19 -2.63
CA ASN A 3 21.79 17.35 -3.25
C ASN A 3 21.65 17.38 -4.79
N ASP A 4 21.22 16.27 -5.39
CA ASP A 4 20.93 16.23 -6.82
C ASP A 4 19.46 16.61 -7.07
N PRO A 5 19.21 17.79 -7.65
CA PRO A 5 17.85 18.26 -7.90
C PRO A 5 17.08 17.36 -8.87
N THR A 6 17.77 16.61 -9.73
CA THR A 6 17.14 15.69 -10.68
C THR A 6 16.50 14.51 -9.96
N ILE A 7 17.24 13.92 -9.02
CA ILE A 7 16.71 12.80 -8.21
C ILE A 7 15.53 13.25 -7.37
N VAL A 8 15.63 14.42 -6.73
CA VAL A 8 14.52 14.97 -5.93
C VAL A 8 13.28 15.22 -6.80
N CYS A 9 13.45 15.77 -8.00
CA CYS A 9 12.37 15.99 -8.94
C CYS A 9 11.68 14.66 -9.34
N ILE A 10 12.46 13.63 -9.65
CA ILE A 10 11.94 12.29 -9.98
C ILE A 10 11.13 11.72 -8.81
N ILE A 11 11.63 11.82 -7.57
CA ILE A 11 10.93 11.35 -6.38
C ILE A 11 9.59 12.06 -6.22
N ILE A 12 9.56 13.40 -6.35
CA ILE A 12 8.33 14.19 -6.26
C ILE A 12 7.33 13.78 -7.33
N LEU A 13 7.77 13.66 -8.59
CA LEU A 13 6.90 13.25 -9.70
C LEU A 13 6.35 11.83 -9.51
N ALA A 14 7.19 10.91 -9.02
CA ALA A 14 6.77 9.54 -8.72
C ALA A 14 5.70 9.51 -7.62
N VAL A 15 5.87 10.31 -6.55
CA VAL A 15 4.88 10.43 -5.47
C VAL A 15 3.57 11.03 -5.99
N LEU A 16 3.62 12.11 -6.78
CA LEU A 16 2.45 12.72 -7.40
C LEU A 16 1.68 11.70 -8.24
N ALA A 17 2.35 10.99 -9.15
CA ALA A 17 1.75 9.96 -9.99
C ALA A 17 1.15 8.82 -9.15
N GLY A 18 1.89 8.31 -8.17
CA GLY A 18 1.44 7.23 -7.31
C GLY A 18 0.21 7.59 -6.47
N VAL A 19 0.13 8.83 -5.95
CA VAL A 19 -1.03 9.31 -5.19
C VAL A 19 -2.26 9.51 -6.08
N ILE A 20 -2.10 10.09 -7.28
CA ILE A 20 -3.20 10.26 -8.24
C ILE A 20 -3.80 8.89 -8.59
N ILE A 21 -2.96 7.90 -8.89
CA ILE A 21 -3.39 6.53 -9.18
C ILE A 21 -4.06 5.91 -7.95
N LYS A 22 -3.50 6.11 -6.74
CA LYS A 22 -4.11 5.62 -5.50
C LYS A 22 -5.52 6.16 -5.28
N VAL A 23 -5.76 7.43 -5.54
CA VAL A 23 -7.08 8.05 -5.35
C VAL A 23 -8.10 7.50 -6.33
N THR A 24 -7.68 7.13 -7.55
CA THR A 24 -8.58 6.58 -8.57
C THR A 24 -8.90 5.10 -8.37
N ILE A 25 -7.90 4.29 -7.99
CA ILE A 25 -8.01 2.81 -7.93
C ILE A 25 -8.14 2.31 -6.47
N GLY A 26 -7.75 3.14 -5.48
CA GLY A 26 -7.75 2.80 -4.05
C GLY A 26 -6.39 2.36 -3.50
N PHE A 27 -5.42 2.02 -4.36
CA PHE A 27 -4.02 1.68 -4.05
C PHE A 27 -3.13 2.14 -5.20
N GLY A 28 -1.87 2.50 -4.95
CA GLY A 28 -1.04 2.97 -6.08
C GLY A 28 0.30 3.58 -5.70
N ILE A 29 0.47 4.17 -4.52
CA ILE A 29 1.74 4.82 -4.17
C ILE A 29 2.88 3.80 -4.24
N THR A 30 2.75 2.67 -3.55
CA THR A 30 3.77 1.62 -3.57
C THR A 30 3.92 0.96 -4.94
N THR A 31 2.82 0.80 -5.69
CA THR A 31 2.84 0.14 -7.00
C THR A 31 3.53 1.00 -8.07
N VAL A 32 3.44 2.31 -7.97
CA VAL A 32 3.97 3.24 -8.99
C VAL A 32 5.21 3.98 -8.48
N ALA A 33 5.13 4.64 -7.33
CA ALA A 33 6.22 5.46 -6.85
C ALA A 33 7.43 4.62 -6.41
N LEU A 34 7.22 3.49 -5.72
CA LEU A 34 8.32 2.68 -5.22
C LEU A 34 9.24 2.17 -6.34
N PRO A 35 8.75 1.52 -7.42
CA PRO A 35 9.64 1.03 -8.47
C PRO A 35 10.35 2.17 -9.21
N ILE A 36 9.68 3.30 -9.45
CA ILE A 36 10.32 4.45 -10.11
C ILE A 36 11.45 4.97 -9.22
N VAL A 37 11.21 5.16 -7.94
CA VAL A 37 12.21 5.69 -7.02
C VAL A 37 13.34 4.66 -6.79
N ALA A 38 13.01 3.38 -6.64
CA ALA A 38 13.99 2.30 -6.42
C ALA A 38 14.89 2.04 -7.64
N PHE A 39 14.55 2.55 -8.81
CA PHE A 39 15.42 2.52 -9.98
C PHE A 39 16.63 3.46 -9.85
N PHE A 40 16.48 4.56 -9.11
CA PHE A 40 17.51 5.60 -8.96
C PHE A 40 18.24 5.56 -7.63
N ILE A 41 17.64 4.95 -6.60
CA ILE A 41 18.18 4.89 -5.24
C ILE A 41 17.95 3.50 -4.62
N PRO A 42 18.69 3.13 -3.55
CA PRO A 42 18.49 1.85 -2.89
C PRO A 42 17.03 1.60 -2.51
N ALA A 43 16.54 0.38 -2.75
CA ALA A 43 15.14 0.02 -2.55
C ALA A 43 14.65 0.29 -1.12
N THR A 44 15.47 0.00 -0.10
CA THR A 44 15.15 0.28 1.31
C THR A 44 14.98 1.76 1.58
N THR A 45 15.83 2.61 1.03
CA THR A 45 15.70 4.06 1.10
C THR A 45 14.42 4.53 0.41
N ALA A 46 14.11 4.00 -0.78
CA ALA A 46 12.86 4.29 -1.48
C ALA A 46 11.63 3.92 -0.64
N MET A 47 11.67 2.77 0.05
CA MET A 47 10.61 2.35 0.98
C MET A 47 10.42 3.38 2.12
N ILE A 48 11.51 3.85 2.74
CA ILE A 48 11.45 4.83 3.82
C ILE A 48 10.92 6.19 3.35
N LEU A 49 11.33 6.63 2.16
CA LEU A 49 10.85 7.91 1.60
C LEU A 49 9.33 7.93 1.41
N LEU A 50 8.73 6.79 1.10
CA LEU A 50 7.28 6.68 0.91
C LEU A 50 6.51 6.53 2.23
N CYS A 51 7.17 6.39 3.38
CA CYS A 51 6.56 6.21 4.69
C CYS A 51 5.53 7.30 5.02
N ALA A 52 5.95 8.55 5.12
CA ALA A 52 5.08 9.64 5.52
C ALA A 52 3.97 9.92 4.49
N PRO A 53 4.22 9.95 3.16
CA PRO A 53 3.16 10.04 2.16
C PRO A 53 2.11 8.94 2.25
N ILE A 54 2.53 7.69 2.50
CA ILE A 54 1.61 6.56 2.62
C ILE A 54 0.77 6.66 3.89
N LEU A 55 1.39 6.92 5.04
CA LEU A 55 0.67 7.13 6.30
C LEU A 55 -0.35 8.25 6.17
N PHE A 56 0.08 9.40 5.66
CA PHE A 56 -0.75 10.57 5.48
C PHE A 56 -1.95 10.31 4.56
N THR A 57 -1.72 9.77 3.37
CA THR A 57 -2.80 9.52 2.41
C THR A 57 -3.75 8.41 2.85
N ASN A 58 -3.28 7.39 3.59
CA ASN A 58 -4.13 6.36 4.17
C ASN A 58 -5.01 6.94 5.30
N PHE A 59 -4.46 7.83 6.14
CA PHE A 59 -5.22 8.50 7.19
C PHE A 59 -6.46 9.21 6.65
N PHE A 60 -6.34 9.93 5.53
CA PHE A 60 -7.47 10.62 4.90
C PHE A 60 -8.50 9.69 4.25
N GLN A 61 -8.15 8.43 3.97
CA GLN A 61 -9.09 7.45 3.43
C GLN A 61 -9.91 6.73 4.50
N ILE A 62 -9.49 6.80 5.78
CA ILE A 62 -10.24 6.20 6.88
C ILE A 62 -11.36 7.12 7.31
N LYS A 63 -12.59 6.65 7.17
CA LYS A 63 -13.77 7.32 7.71
C LYS A 63 -13.95 6.91 9.18
N PHE A 64 -13.24 7.54 10.10
CA PHE A 64 -13.26 7.21 11.55
C PHE A 64 -14.64 7.20 12.17
N LYS A 65 -15.58 8.04 11.69
CA LYS A 65 -16.94 8.15 12.23
C LYS A 65 -17.79 6.89 12.04
N GLU A 66 -17.40 6.00 11.13
CA GLU A 66 -18.20 4.84 10.77
C GLU A 66 -17.67 3.53 11.39
N GLY A 67 -16.65 3.60 12.24
CA GLY A 67 -16.05 2.48 12.96
C GLY A 67 -15.16 1.57 12.12
N VAL A 68 -14.41 0.69 12.81
CA VAL A 68 -13.56 -0.32 12.17
C VAL A 68 -14.43 -1.38 11.50
N SER A 69 -14.17 -1.63 10.22
CA SER A 69 -14.94 -2.56 9.40
C SER A 69 -14.69 -4.00 9.81
N SER A 70 -15.55 -4.54 10.64
CA SER A 70 -15.67 -5.98 10.90
C SER A 70 -14.52 -6.67 11.65
N TYR A 71 -14.77 -7.09 12.87
CA TYR A 71 -13.95 -8.03 13.65
C TYR A 71 -13.62 -9.34 12.91
N ARG A 72 -14.35 -9.63 11.82
CA ARG A 72 -14.14 -10.76 10.94
C ARG A 72 -12.70 -10.85 10.40
N PHE A 73 -12.05 -9.71 10.14
CA PHE A 73 -10.71 -9.63 9.57
C PHE A 73 -9.61 -9.42 10.63
N LEU A 74 -9.96 -9.41 11.90
CA LEU A 74 -8.98 -9.24 13.00
C LEU A 74 -7.85 -10.29 12.96
N PRO A 75 -8.12 -11.59 12.72
CA PRO A 75 -7.05 -12.59 12.59
C PRO A 75 -6.06 -12.26 11.47
N MET A 76 -6.56 -11.73 10.34
CA MET A 76 -5.74 -11.32 9.20
C MET A 76 -4.87 -10.10 9.55
N PHE A 77 -5.42 -9.12 10.27
CA PHE A 77 -4.64 -7.94 10.71
C PHE A 77 -3.54 -8.32 11.70
N LEU A 78 -3.84 -9.16 12.67
CA LEU A 78 -2.84 -9.57 13.66
C LEU A 78 -1.72 -10.38 13.01
N SER A 79 -2.05 -11.33 12.14
CA SER A 79 -1.05 -12.12 11.42
C SER A 79 -0.24 -11.27 10.42
N LEU A 80 -0.87 -10.26 9.79
CA LEU A 80 -0.18 -9.27 8.97
C LEU A 80 0.90 -8.53 9.76
N ILE A 81 0.57 -8.03 10.96
CA ILE A 81 1.53 -7.31 11.81
C ILE A 81 2.75 -8.19 12.10
N VAL A 82 2.53 -9.44 12.51
CA VAL A 82 3.63 -10.39 12.78
C VAL A 82 4.44 -10.64 11.51
N GLY A 83 3.78 -10.87 10.39
CA GLY A 83 4.44 -11.10 9.10
C GLY A 83 5.28 -9.90 8.65
N LEU A 84 4.82 -8.65 8.87
CA LEU A 84 5.56 -7.43 8.55
C LEU A 84 6.87 -7.33 9.33
N PHE A 85 6.86 -7.64 10.62
CA PHE A 85 8.08 -7.67 11.43
C PHE A 85 9.04 -8.76 10.97
N VAL A 86 8.54 -9.96 10.67
CA VAL A 86 9.36 -11.06 10.13
C VAL A 86 9.95 -10.68 8.78
N GLY A 87 9.16 -10.15 7.87
CA GLY A 87 9.61 -9.72 6.55
C GLY A 87 10.66 -8.60 6.62
N ALA A 88 10.44 -7.59 7.45
CA ALA A 88 11.42 -6.52 7.64
C ALA A 88 12.73 -7.04 8.27
N ARG A 89 12.66 -8.03 9.17
CA ARG A 89 13.86 -8.68 9.74
C ARG A 89 14.65 -9.43 8.67
N LEU A 90 13.98 -10.10 7.74
CA LEU A 90 14.62 -10.84 6.67
C LEU A 90 15.43 -9.94 5.72
N ILE A 91 15.13 -8.63 5.61
CA ILE A 91 15.93 -7.68 4.81
C ILE A 91 17.39 -7.67 5.26
N LEU A 92 17.67 -7.88 6.56
CA LEU A 92 19.04 -7.89 7.10
C LEU A 92 19.88 -9.08 6.61
N GLU A 93 19.24 -10.14 6.15
CA GLU A 93 19.88 -11.41 5.74
C GLU A 93 19.86 -11.60 4.22
N ILE A 94 19.13 -10.75 3.50
CA ILE A 94 18.92 -10.87 2.06
C ILE A 94 19.71 -9.78 1.33
N GLU A 95 20.38 -10.15 0.25
CA GLU A 95 21.09 -9.21 -0.60
C GLU A 95 20.12 -8.19 -1.24
N MET A 96 20.56 -6.94 -1.38
CA MET A 96 19.75 -5.83 -1.91
C MET A 96 19.21 -6.11 -3.32
N GLU A 97 19.99 -6.84 -4.15
CA GLU A 97 19.55 -7.24 -5.49
C GLU A 97 18.34 -8.18 -5.42
N THR A 98 18.34 -9.12 -4.47
CA THR A 98 17.22 -10.04 -4.25
C THR A 98 15.97 -9.31 -3.76
N ILE A 99 16.12 -8.30 -2.89
CA ILE A 99 15.01 -7.45 -2.46
C ILE A 99 14.39 -6.73 -3.65
N THR A 100 15.22 -6.14 -4.52
CA THR A 100 14.75 -5.47 -5.74
C THR A 100 14.00 -6.44 -6.67
N ARG A 101 14.49 -7.68 -6.81
CA ARG A 101 13.79 -8.73 -7.57
C ARG A 101 12.45 -9.11 -6.94
N ILE A 102 12.37 -9.23 -5.60
CA ILE A 102 11.11 -9.50 -4.88
C ILE A 102 10.10 -8.37 -5.13
N ILE A 103 10.54 -7.11 -5.07
CA ILE A 103 9.70 -5.96 -5.39
C ILE A 103 9.15 -6.08 -6.83
N ALA A 104 10.02 -6.32 -7.81
CA ALA A 104 9.63 -6.44 -9.21
C ALA A 104 8.63 -7.59 -9.43
N ILE A 105 8.88 -8.77 -8.88
CA ILE A 105 7.97 -9.92 -8.94
C ILE A 105 6.63 -9.60 -8.28
N SER A 106 6.64 -8.94 -7.12
CA SER A 106 5.42 -8.55 -6.41
C SER A 106 4.55 -7.60 -7.24
N ILE A 107 5.18 -6.66 -7.98
CA ILE A 107 4.49 -5.74 -8.89
C ILE A 107 3.86 -6.50 -10.05
N ILE A 108 4.62 -7.39 -10.70
CA ILE A 108 4.14 -8.21 -11.82
C ILE A 108 2.96 -9.07 -11.36
N CYS A 109 3.08 -9.77 -10.24
CA CYS A 109 2.01 -10.60 -9.68
C CYS A 109 0.77 -9.76 -9.36
N THR A 110 0.94 -8.55 -8.81
CA THR A 110 -0.15 -7.61 -8.56
C THR A 110 -0.86 -7.22 -9.85
N GLY A 111 -0.09 -6.89 -10.89
CA GLY A 111 -0.62 -6.55 -12.20
C GLY A 111 -1.43 -7.70 -12.80
N LEU A 112 -0.89 -8.91 -12.76
CA LEU A 112 -1.57 -10.12 -13.26
C LEU A 112 -2.88 -10.40 -12.49
N VAL A 113 -2.85 -10.35 -11.15
CA VAL A 113 -4.06 -10.55 -10.32
C VAL A 113 -5.14 -9.53 -10.68
N ASN A 114 -4.77 -8.27 -10.90
CA ASN A 114 -5.71 -7.22 -11.29
C ASN A 114 -6.25 -7.41 -12.71
N CYS A 115 -5.41 -7.87 -13.66
CA CYS A 115 -5.83 -8.10 -15.05
C CYS A 115 -6.76 -9.31 -15.18
N PHE A 116 -6.45 -10.42 -14.50
CA PHE A 116 -7.20 -11.66 -14.65
C PHE A 116 -8.39 -11.78 -13.68
N GLY A 117 -8.47 -10.93 -12.65
CA GLY A 117 -9.62 -10.86 -11.75
C GLY A 117 -9.87 -12.19 -11.02
N PHE A 118 -8.86 -12.76 -10.38
CA PHE A 118 -9.02 -14.03 -9.65
C PHE A 118 -10.11 -13.91 -8.58
N LYS A 119 -11.19 -14.68 -8.76
CA LYS A 119 -12.26 -14.84 -7.77
C LYS A 119 -12.08 -16.18 -7.06
N ILE A 120 -11.90 -16.14 -5.76
CA ILE A 120 -11.93 -17.36 -4.94
C ILE A 120 -13.39 -17.59 -4.56
N ASN A 121 -14.06 -18.48 -5.28
CA ASN A 121 -15.45 -18.81 -4.99
C ASN A 121 -15.54 -19.75 -3.78
N ASN A 122 -16.46 -19.44 -2.85
CA ASN A 122 -16.89 -20.33 -1.74
C ASN A 122 -15.82 -20.71 -0.71
N ILE A 123 -15.33 -19.72 0.05
CA ILE A 123 -14.58 -20.02 1.27
C ILE A 123 -15.55 -20.57 2.32
N LYS A 124 -15.39 -21.86 2.68
CA LYS A 124 -16.18 -22.47 3.76
C LYS A 124 -15.88 -21.74 5.08
N LYS A 125 -16.90 -21.30 5.79
CA LYS A 125 -16.81 -20.56 7.06
C LYS A 125 -15.88 -21.23 8.10
N LYS A 126 -15.81 -22.55 8.08
CA LYS A 126 -14.93 -23.34 8.96
C LYS A 126 -13.44 -23.04 8.77
N TRP A 127 -13.02 -22.75 7.53
CA TRP A 127 -11.61 -22.52 7.18
C TRP A 127 -11.26 -21.03 7.09
N GLU A 128 -12.23 -20.16 7.27
CA GLU A 128 -12.06 -18.72 7.07
C GLU A 128 -10.95 -18.13 7.96
N ASN A 129 -10.94 -18.46 9.25
CA ASN A 129 -9.91 -17.95 10.18
C ASN A 129 -8.51 -18.45 9.81
N SER A 130 -8.35 -19.72 9.43
CA SER A 130 -7.05 -20.26 9.02
C SER A 130 -6.56 -19.62 7.72
N ILE A 131 -7.45 -19.44 6.76
CA ILE A 131 -7.13 -18.80 5.48
C ILE A 131 -6.73 -17.32 5.72
N THR A 132 -7.48 -16.58 6.54
CA THR A 132 -7.17 -15.19 6.85
C THR A 132 -5.82 -15.04 7.56
N ILE A 133 -5.48 -15.96 8.47
CA ILE A 133 -4.17 -15.97 9.14
C ILE A 133 -3.04 -16.21 8.14
N ILE A 134 -3.19 -17.23 7.27
CA ILE A 134 -2.16 -17.56 6.27
C ILE A 134 -1.98 -16.40 5.28
N ILE A 135 -3.08 -15.83 4.77
CA ILE A 135 -3.04 -14.69 3.84
C ILE A 135 -2.43 -13.46 4.53
N GLY A 136 -2.85 -13.15 5.76
CA GLY A 136 -2.31 -12.02 6.50
C GLY A 136 -0.82 -12.16 6.76
N PHE A 137 -0.37 -13.33 7.24
CA PHE A 137 1.04 -13.60 7.52
C PHE A 137 1.91 -13.56 6.25
N GLY A 138 1.49 -14.26 5.20
CA GLY A 138 2.20 -14.27 3.91
C GLY A 138 2.27 -12.87 3.28
N SER A 139 1.14 -12.13 3.32
CA SER A 139 1.12 -10.72 2.89
C SER A 139 2.04 -9.85 3.73
N GLY A 140 2.11 -10.12 5.04
CA GLY A 140 3.00 -9.42 5.95
C GLY A 140 4.47 -9.63 5.61
N ILE A 141 4.90 -10.88 5.36
CA ILE A 141 6.28 -11.17 4.95
C ILE A 141 6.61 -10.43 3.65
N LEU A 142 5.75 -10.55 2.63
CA LEU A 142 5.94 -9.82 1.37
C LEU A 142 5.99 -8.30 1.61
N GLY A 143 5.10 -7.80 2.45
CA GLY A 143 5.05 -6.38 2.79
C GLY A 143 6.28 -5.88 3.53
N GLY A 144 6.80 -6.66 4.47
CA GLY A 144 8.04 -6.35 5.17
C GLY A 144 9.24 -6.27 4.25
N LEU A 145 9.32 -7.17 3.26
CA LEU A 145 10.38 -7.21 2.26
C LEU A 145 10.26 -6.15 1.16
N SER A 146 9.03 -5.77 0.78
CA SER A 146 8.79 -5.01 -0.45
C SER A 146 7.78 -3.87 -0.33
N THR A 147 7.17 -3.67 0.84
CA THR A 147 5.99 -2.82 1.09
C THR A 147 4.70 -3.26 0.37
N PHE A 148 4.73 -4.37 -0.39
CA PHE A 148 3.62 -4.89 -1.19
C PHE A 148 2.77 -5.93 -0.43
N TYR A 149 2.17 -5.59 0.70
CA TYR A 149 1.28 -6.49 1.44
C TYR A 149 -0.17 -6.49 0.95
N GLY A 150 -0.54 -5.52 0.10
CA GLY A 150 -1.91 -5.37 -0.37
C GLY A 150 -2.44 -6.49 -1.27
N PRO A 151 -1.73 -6.92 -2.32
CA PRO A 151 -2.32 -7.76 -3.35
C PRO A 151 -2.94 -9.08 -2.88
N PRO A 152 -2.30 -9.90 -2.04
CA PRO A 152 -2.93 -11.13 -1.59
C PRO A 152 -4.16 -10.86 -0.72
N MET A 153 -4.11 -9.80 0.11
CA MET A 153 -5.23 -9.40 0.95
C MET A 153 -6.38 -8.82 0.14
N LEU A 154 -6.10 -8.02 -0.89
CA LEU A 154 -7.11 -7.49 -1.79
C LEU A 154 -7.82 -8.61 -2.55
N ALA A 155 -7.07 -9.58 -3.09
CA ALA A 155 -7.64 -10.75 -3.75
C ALA A 155 -8.60 -11.52 -2.83
N TYR A 156 -8.21 -11.71 -1.56
CA TYR A 156 -9.07 -12.32 -0.56
C TYR A 156 -10.33 -11.49 -0.27
N LEU A 157 -10.19 -10.18 -0.06
CA LEU A 157 -11.33 -9.30 0.24
C LEU A 157 -12.33 -9.24 -0.93
N VAL A 158 -11.84 -9.22 -2.17
CA VAL A 158 -12.70 -9.31 -3.37
C VAL A 158 -13.50 -10.61 -3.36
N ALA A 159 -12.87 -11.72 -2.96
CA ALA A 159 -13.53 -13.03 -2.87
C ALA A 159 -14.58 -13.11 -1.74
N THR A 160 -14.57 -12.21 -0.78
CA THR A 160 -15.55 -12.20 0.34
C THR A 160 -16.86 -11.49 0.03
N ASP A 161 -17.02 -10.97 -1.19
CA ASP A 161 -18.24 -10.29 -1.68
C ASP A 161 -18.76 -9.18 -0.75
N LEU A 162 -17.83 -8.38 -0.22
CA LEU A 162 -18.17 -7.26 0.64
C LEU A 162 -18.88 -6.15 -0.13
N PRO A 163 -19.91 -5.49 0.47
CA PRO A 163 -20.43 -4.25 -0.08
C PRO A 163 -19.30 -3.22 -0.34
N LYS A 164 -19.37 -2.51 -1.46
CA LYS A 164 -18.32 -1.58 -1.93
C LYS A 164 -17.78 -0.66 -0.82
N GLU A 165 -18.67 -0.08 -0.02
CA GLU A 165 -18.27 0.82 1.07
C GLU A 165 -17.47 0.10 2.17
N LYS A 166 -17.91 -1.11 2.56
CA LYS A 166 -17.20 -1.93 3.54
C LYS A 166 -15.86 -2.40 3.00
N PHE A 167 -15.78 -2.78 1.71
CA PHE A 167 -14.54 -3.15 1.05
C PHE A 167 -13.52 -2.02 1.11
N VAL A 168 -13.86 -0.82 0.61
CA VAL A 168 -12.97 0.34 0.59
C VAL A 168 -12.49 0.69 2.00
N ARG A 169 -13.39 0.66 2.98
CA ARG A 169 -13.06 0.92 4.38
C ARG A 169 -12.11 -0.12 4.96
N THR A 170 -12.36 -1.41 4.73
CA THR A 170 -11.50 -2.49 5.20
C THR A 170 -10.10 -2.34 4.63
N VAL A 171 -10.00 -2.10 3.32
CA VAL A 171 -8.72 -1.88 2.62
C VAL A 171 -7.97 -0.67 3.20
N ALA A 172 -8.64 0.48 3.35
CA ALA A 172 -8.02 1.68 3.93
C ALA A 172 -7.52 1.43 5.36
N THR A 173 -8.32 0.75 6.19
CA THR A 173 -7.94 0.39 7.57
C THR A 173 -6.73 -0.53 7.58
N MET A 174 -6.69 -1.53 6.69
CA MET A 174 -5.56 -2.47 6.57
C MET A 174 -4.26 -1.75 6.20
N TYR A 175 -4.32 -0.90 5.18
CA TYR A 175 -3.15 -0.13 4.76
C TYR A 175 -2.66 0.83 5.84
N PHE A 176 -3.57 1.48 6.55
CA PHE A 176 -3.21 2.38 7.63
C PHE A 176 -2.59 1.64 8.81
N ILE A 177 -3.27 0.61 9.34
CA ILE A 177 -2.77 -0.18 10.48
C ILE A 177 -1.46 -0.89 10.11
N GLY A 178 -1.36 -1.48 8.92
CA GLY A 178 -0.16 -2.18 8.46
C GLY A 178 1.05 -1.26 8.24
N SER A 179 0.82 0.03 7.97
CA SER A 179 1.91 0.99 7.79
C SER A 179 2.72 1.22 9.06
N PHE A 180 2.10 1.21 10.24
CA PHE A 180 2.82 1.43 11.51
C PHE A 180 3.84 0.34 11.83
N PRO A 181 3.49 -0.98 11.86
CA PRO A 181 4.47 -2.02 12.10
C PRO A 181 5.49 -2.12 10.98
N LEU A 182 5.10 -1.88 9.72
CA LEU A 182 6.02 -1.89 8.59
C LEU A 182 7.13 -0.84 8.77
N TYR A 183 6.76 0.42 8.86
CA TYR A 183 7.74 1.49 8.95
C TYR A 183 8.42 1.54 10.33
N GLY A 184 7.69 1.17 11.38
CA GLY A 184 8.28 1.00 12.71
C GLY A 184 9.39 -0.04 12.74
N SER A 185 9.20 -1.18 12.06
CA SER A 185 10.23 -2.21 11.97
C SER A 185 11.41 -1.78 11.10
N LEU A 186 11.16 -1.13 9.96
CA LEU A 186 12.25 -0.64 9.11
C LEU A 186 13.12 0.41 9.83
N ILE A 187 12.50 1.30 10.61
CA ILE A 187 13.22 2.28 11.44
C ILE A 187 13.98 1.55 12.56
N TYR A 188 13.34 0.61 13.24
CA TYR A 188 13.95 -0.16 14.33
C TYR A 188 15.18 -0.94 13.88
N TYR A 189 15.13 -1.55 12.70
CA TYR A 189 16.27 -2.27 12.10
C TYR A 189 17.33 -1.37 11.46
N GLY A 190 17.19 -0.04 11.54
CA GLY A 190 18.22 0.91 11.12
C GLY A 190 18.27 1.18 9.62
N PHE A 191 17.21 0.85 8.85
CA PHE A 191 17.15 1.17 7.42
C PHE A 191 16.87 2.64 7.13
N ALA A 192 16.44 3.43 8.13
CA ALA A 192 16.10 4.84 7.99
C ALA A 192 17.19 5.74 8.56
N THR A 193 17.70 6.66 7.76
CA THR A 193 18.50 7.77 8.24
C THR A 193 17.62 8.95 8.65
N LYS A 194 18.16 9.91 9.43
CA LYS A 194 17.41 11.14 9.76
C LYS A 194 17.05 11.93 8.51
N GLU A 195 17.96 11.97 7.54
CA GLU A 195 17.76 12.67 6.26
C GLU A 195 16.63 12.05 5.46
N ASP A 196 16.56 10.71 5.41
CA ASP A 196 15.48 9.99 4.74
C ASP A 196 14.11 10.28 5.37
N LEU A 197 14.04 10.30 6.71
CA LEU A 197 12.82 10.62 7.43
C LEU A 197 12.38 12.08 7.21
N ILE A 198 13.31 13.04 7.23
CA ILE A 198 13.01 14.43 6.94
C ILE A 198 12.49 14.57 5.51
N MET A 199 13.15 13.94 4.53
CA MET A 199 12.71 13.97 3.14
C MET A 199 11.33 13.31 2.98
N SER A 200 11.08 12.18 3.66
CA SER A 200 9.77 11.53 3.68
C SER A 200 8.66 12.49 4.15
N VAL A 201 8.92 13.27 5.20
CA VAL A 201 7.97 14.28 5.70
C VAL A 201 7.74 15.39 4.66
N PHE A 202 8.79 15.88 4.00
CA PHE A 202 8.65 16.85 2.91
C PHE A 202 7.77 16.33 1.76
N LEU A 203 7.83 15.05 1.46
CA LEU A 203 7.02 14.42 0.43
C LEU A 203 5.52 14.36 0.77
N ILE A 204 5.11 14.69 1.99
CA ILE A 204 3.69 14.90 2.33
C ILE A 204 3.09 16.04 1.49
N ILE A 205 3.87 17.09 1.22
CA ILE A 205 3.39 18.27 0.47
C ILE A 205 2.90 17.87 -0.93
N PRO A 206 3.74 17.27 -1.81
CA PRO A 206 3.27 16.81 -3.11
C PRO A 206 2.20 15.73 -3.00
N ALA A 207 2.26 14.83 -2.02
CA ALA A 207 1.24 13.83 -1.79
C ALA A 207 -0.12 14.47 -1.46
N PHE A 208 -0.16 15.53 -0.65
CA PHE A 208 -1.38 16.25 -0.31
C PHE A 208 -1.97 16.96 -1.53
N ILE A 209 -1.14 17.62 -2.32
CA ILE A 209 -1.57 18.29 -3.57
C ILE A 209 -2.20 17.26 -4.53
N ALA A 210 -1.53 16.13 -4.74
CA ALA A 210 -2.03 15.05 -5.58
C ALA A 210 -3.32 14.42 -5.04
N GLN A 211 -3.43 14.25 -3.72
CA GLN A 211 -4.64 13.75 -3.05
C GLN A 211 -5.83 14.67 -3.31
N LEU A 212 -5.65 15.98 -3.16
CA LEU A 212 -6.70 16.98 -3.42
C LEU A 212 -7.11 17.01 -4.90
N ALA A 213 -6.13 17.01 -5.80
CA ALA A 213 -6.39 17.00 -7.24
C ALA A 213 -7.13 15.73 -7.68
N GLY A 214 -6.66 14.56 -7.23
CA GLY A 214 -7.26 13.27 -7.56
C GLY A 214 -8.70 13.13 -7.04
N THR A 215 -8.97 13.55 -5.80
CA THR A 215 -10.33 13.49 -5.24
C THR A 215 -11.33 14.36 -6.01
N LYS A 216 -10.92 15.56 -6.42
CA LYS A 216 -11.75 16.43 -7.27
C LYS A 216 -12.05 15.79 -8.62
N THR A 217 -11.05 15.19 -9.27
CA THR A 217 -11.19 14.55 -10.59
C THR A 217 -12.15 13.34 -10.51
N VAL A 218 -12.03 12.50 -9.50
CA VAL A 218 -12.90 11.33 -9.30
C VAL A 218 -14.35 11.77 -9.02
N SER A 219 -14.55 12.81 -8.22
CA SER A 219 -15.88 13.38 -7.95
C SER A 219 -16.53 13.90 -9.23
N TYR A 220 -15.77 14.56 -10.10
CA TYR A 220 -16.26 15.11 -11.35
C TYR A 220 -16.66 14.04 -12.39
N THR A 221 -15.86 12.97 -12.49
CA THR A 221 -16.18 11.84 -13.38
C THR A 221 -17.41 11.06 -12.92
N HIS A 222 -17.60 10.91 -11.62
CA HIS A 222 -18.79 10.26 -11.06
C HIS A 222 -20.08 11.07 -11.30
N LEU A 223 -20.03 12.40 -11.14
CA LEU A 223 -21.17 13.29 -11.44
C LEU A 223 -21.54 13.23 -12.93
N ARG A 224 -20.57 13.27 -13.81
CA ARG A 224 -20.79 13.22 -15.26
C ARG A 224 -21.34 11.87 -15.75
N ALA A 225 -20.91 10.76 -15.13
CA ALA A 225 -21.44 9.44 -15.41
C ALA A 225 -22.91 9.24 -14.93
N HIS A 226 -23.35 9.99 -13.92
CA HIS A 226 -24.74 10.02 -13.48
C HIS A 226 -25.62 10.86 -14.42
N GLU A 227 -25.13 11.99 -14.93
CA GLU A 227 -25.85 12.84 -15.87
C GLU A 227 -26.09 12.16 -17.23
N THR A 228 -25.11 11.39 -17.72
CA THR A 228 -25.25 10.65 -19.01
C THR A 228 -26.14 9.41 -18.94
N ARG A 229 -26.60 8.99 -17.76
CA ARG A 229 -27.57 7.89 -17.59
C ARG A 229 -29.04 8.34 -17.62
N HIS A 230 -29.29 9.62 -17.72
CA HIS A 230 -30.65 10.22 -17.76
C HIS A 230 -31.08 10.65 -19.17
N TYR A 231 -30.36 10.24 -20.23
CA TYR A 231 -30.78 10.43 -21.62
C TYR A 231 -30.91 9.09 -22.33
#